data_43ff5abc6b687739870e92254185d098
#
_entry.id   43ff5abc6b687739870e92254185d098
#
_cell.length_a   1.000
_cell.length_b   1.000
_cell.length_c   1.000
_cell.angle_alpha   90.00
_cell.angle_beta   90.00
_cell.angle_gamma   90.00
#
_symmetry.space_group_name_H-M   'P 1'
#
loop_
_entity.id
_entity.type
_entity.pdbx_description
1 polymer ?
#
loop_
_entity_poly.entity_id
_entity_poly.type
_entity_poly.pdbx_seq_one_letter_code
_entity_poly.pdbx_strand_id
1 'polypeptide(L)'
;GEHKYIDNIEDREDGGTPGFLQVIKTALAIQLKEQMGVQNILKREHEIVDYVFEQLGSIENINILASEHQDRLGVISFYIDDLHYNLGVKILNDKFGIQTRGGCSCAGTYGHYLLHVDQETSHDLVCQITSGDLIRKPGWIRMSIHPTTTTDEIQYVCESIKSLAENHKTWENDYLYNGKTNEFNHKNAINSEKKMVENWFNL
;
A
#
# COMPACT_ATOMS: atom_id res chain seq x y z
N GLY A 1 37.32 -11.38 -33.10
CA GLY A 1 38.16 -10.44 -32.40
C GLY A 1 38.25 -10.83 -30.93
N GLU A 2 39.41 -10.69 -30.36
CA GLU A 2 39.59 -10.93 -28.92
C GLU A 2 39.06 -9.73 -28.16
N HIS A 3 38.29 -9.96 -27.12
CA HIS A 3 37.82 -8.94 -26.19
C HIS A 3 38.67 -9.02 -24.92
N LYS A 4 39.28 -7.89 -24.53
CA LYS A 4 39.96 -7.78 -23.24
C LYS A 4 39.08 -6.96 -22.33
N TYR A 5 38.66 -7.57 -21.20
CA TYR A 5 37.90 -6.85 -20.17
C TYR A 5 38.87 -6.07 -19.26
N ILE A 6 38.36 -4.99 -18.68
CA ILE A 6 39.08 -4.18 -17.70
C ILE A 6 39.24 -5.01 -16.42
N ASP A 7 40.43 -5.01 -15.82
CA ASP A 7 40.76 -5.82 -14.67
C ASP A 7 40.05 -5.29 -13.38
N ASN A 8 39.92 -3.95 -13.26
CA ASN A 8 39.17 -3.33 -12.18
C ASN A 8 37.69 -3.63 -12.38
N ILE A 9 37.06 -4.27 -11.37
CA ILE A 9 35.69 -4.73 -11.44
C ILE A 9 34.69 -3.55 -11.46
N GLU A 10 34.98 -2.46 -10.74
CA GLU A 10 34.14 -1.27 -10.66
C GLU A 10 34.08 -0.58 -12.02
N ASP A 11 35.24 -0.36 -12.66
CA ASP A 11 35.32 0.26 -13.99
C ASP A 11 34.70 -0.63 -15.06
N ARG A 12 34.84 -1.98 -14.92
CA ARG A 12 34.28 -2.95 -15.88
C ARG A 12 32.76 -2.97 -15.86
N GLU A 13 32.16 -2.88 -14.68
CA GLU A 13 30.69 -2.93 -14.51
C GLU A 13 30.04 -1.54 -14.70
N ASP A 14 30.85 -0.47 -14.81
CA ASP A 14 30.33 0.87 -15.07
C ASP A 14 30.03 1.04 -16.59
N GLY A 15 28.75 0.99 -16.91
CA GLY A 15 28.26 1.01 -18.30
C GLY A 15 28.24 2.38 -18.97
N GLY A 16 28.78 3.42 -18.33
CA GLY A 16 28.79 4.78 -18.88
C GLY A 16 29.06 5.86 -17.84
N THR A 17 28.63 7.09 -18.10
CA THR A 17 28.79 8.21 -17.16
C THR A 17 28.06 7.89 -15.85
N PRO A 18 28.76 7.90 -14.70
CA PRO A 18 28.13 7.63 -13.42
C PRO A 18 26.96 8.57 -13.11
N GLY A 19 25.95 8.05 -12.45
CA GLY A 19 24.77 8.82 -12.03
C GLY A 19 25.07 9.76 -10.85
N PHE A 20 25.99 10.69 -11.01
CA PHE A 20 26.49 11.55 -9.92
C PHE A 20 25.38 12.38 -9.25
N LEU A 21 24.37 12.84 -9.98
CA LEU A 21 23.22 13.54 -9.40
C LEU A 21 22.41 12.63 -8.46
N GLN A 22 22.22 11.37 -8.83
CA GLN A 22 21.55 10.37 -8.02
C GLN A 22 22.35 10.09 -6.75
N VAL A 23 23.67 9.97 -6.86
CA VAL A 23 24.56 9.77 -5.70
C VAL A 23 24.51 10.98 -4.77
N ILE A 24 24.55 12.20 -5.27
CA ILE A 24 24.40 13.43 -4.47
C ILE A 24 23.06 13.46 -3.76
N LYS A 25 21.94 13.13 -4.45
CA LYS A 25 20.60 13.06 -3.83
C LYS A 25 20.55 12.02 -2.72
N THR A 26 21.16 10.86 -2.93
CA THR A 26 21.26 9.81 -1.91
C THR A 26 22.04 10.29 -0.69
N ALA A 27 23.20 10.94 -0.90
CA ALA A 27 24.00 11.48 0.19
C ALA A 27 23.23 12.54 0.99
N LEU A 28 22.50 13.44 0.33
CA LEU A 28 21.64 14.43 0.99
C LEU A 28 20.51 13.78 1.79
N ALA A 29 19.90 12.73 1.26
CA ALA A 29 18.85 12.00 1.99
C ALA A 29 19.41 11.31 3.25
N ILE A 30 20.60 10.71 3.16
CA ILE A 30 21.28 10.12 4.33
C ILE A 30 21.59 11.20 5.37
N GLN A 31 22.17 12.33 4.94
CA GLN A 31 22.46 13.45 5.82
C GLN A 31 21.21 13.99 6.53
N LEU A 32 20.10 14.14 5.79
CA LEU A 32 18.82 14.57 6.37
C LEU A 32 18.34 13.58 7.44
N LYS A 33 18.36 12.27 7.15
CA LYS A 33 18.01 11.23 8.11
C LYS A 33 18.87 11.31 9.39
N GLU A 34 20.17 11.52 9.25
CA GLU A 34 21.09 11.67 10.40
C GLU A 34 20.77 12.93 11.20
N GLN A 35 20.44 14.05 10.55
CA GLN A 35 20.03 15.29 11.22
C GLN A 35 18.72 15.13 11.98
N MET A 36 17.76 14.38 11.45
CA MET A 36 16.52 14.03 12.17
C MET A 36 16.82 13.17 13.41
N GLY A 37 17.86 12.37 13.38
CA GLY A 37 18.28 11.44 14.43
C GLY A 37 17.50 10.12 14.37
N VAL A 38 18.20 9.01 14.12
CA VAL A 38 17.60 7.69 14.00
C VAL A 38 16.75 7.31 15.21
N GLN A 39 17.22 7.63 16.43
CA GLN A 39 16.47 7.34 17.66
C GLN A 39 15.17 8.15 17.76
N ASN A 40 15.16 9.40 17.30
CA ASN A 40 13.94 10.21 17.26
C ASN A 40 12.93 9.66 16.25
N ILE A 41 13.42 9.21 15.08
CA ILE A 41 12.61 8.56 14.05
C ILE A 41 11.95 7.30 14.63
N LEU A 42 12.72 6.40 15.22
CA LEU A 42 12.22 5.15 15.81
C LEU A 42 11.21 5.41 16.94
N LYS A 43 11.52 6.35 17.83
CA LYS A 43 10.60 6.71 18.91
C LYS A 43 9.26 7.19 18.35
N ARG A 44 9.30 8.10 17.38
CA ARG A 44 8.07 8.63 16.76
C ARG A 44 7.30 7.54 16.02
N GLU A 45 8.00 6.64 15.34
CA GLU A 45 7.39 5.53 14.62
C GLU A 45 6.66 4.57 15.58
N HIS A 46 7.28 4.22 16.72
CA HIS A 46 6.62 3.42 17.76
C HIS A 46 5.37 4.12 18.30
N GLU A 47 5.45 5.40 18.64
CA GLU A 47 4.28 6.17 19.11
C GLU A 47 3.11 6.11 18.11
N ILE A 48 3.40 6.21 16.81
CA ILE A 48 2.40 6.14 15.76
C ILE A 48 1.82 4.71 15.65
N VAL A 49 2.67 3.70 15.66
CA VAL A 49 2.23 2.29 15.57
C VAL A 49 1.34 1.94 16.76
N ASP A 50 1.78 2.27 17.98
CA ASP A 50 1.01 2.01 19.20
C ASP A 50 -0.37 2.68 19.13
N TYR A 51 -0.43 3.94 18.72
CA TYR A 51 -1.69 4.66 18.56
C TYR A 51 -2.61 4.00 17.54
N VAL A 52 -2.09 3.61 16.38
CA VAL A 52 -2.90 2.95 15.34
C VAL A 52 -3.44 1.60 15.82
N PHE A 53 -2.61 0.81 16.50
CA PHE A 53 -3.04 -0.47 17.08
C PHE A 53 -4.12 -0.28 18.14
N GLU A 54 -4.00 0.72 19.01
CA GLU A 54 -5.02 1.07 19.99
C GLU A 54 -6.34 1.45 19.31
N GLN A 55 -6.30 2.32 18.31
CA GLN A 55 -7.51 2.82 17.64
C GLN A 55 -8.19 1.77 16.77
N LEU A 56 -7.44 1.03 15.94
CA LEU A 56 -8.01 0.08 14.99
C LEU A 56 -8.21 -1.32 15.58
N GLY A 57 -7.37 -1.74 16.51
CA GLY A 57 -7.44 -3.07 17.12
C GLY A 57 -8.66 -3.29 18.00
N SER A 58 -9.35 -2.23 18.41
CA SER A 58 -10.59 -2.30 19.19
C SER A 58 -11.86 -2.45 18.33
N ILE A 59 -11.73 -2.38 16.99
CA ILE A 59 -12.86 -2.41 16.05
C ILE A 59 -13.04 -3.85 15.57
N GLU A 60 -14.16 -4.46 15.91
CA GLU A 60 -14.42 -5.91 15.76
C GLU A 60 -14.24 -6.43 14.32
N ASN A 61 -14.63 -5.65 13.32
CA ASN A 61 -14.58 -6.04 11.92
C ASN A 61 -13.30 -5.58 11.19
N ILE A 62 -12.29 -5.05 11.91
CA ILE A 62 -10.96 -4.71 11.37
C ILE A 62 -9.96 -5.75 11.85
N ASN A 63 -9.28 -6.38 10.91
CA ASN A 63 -8.28 -7.41 11.18
C ASN A 63 -6.90 -6.92 10.77
N ILE A 64 -6.06 -6.55 11.73
CA ILE A 64 -4.66 -6.16 11.48
C ILE A 64 -3.84 -7.44 11.28
N LEU A 65 -3.15 -7.54 10.16
CA LEU A 65 -2.32 -8.70 9.86
C LEU A 65 -1.08 -8.77 10.77
N ALA A 66 -0.80 -9.98 11.29
CA ALA A 66 0.28 -10.25 12.23
C ALA A 66 0.21 -9.31 13.46
N SER A 67 -0.98 -9.14 14.04
CA SER A 67 -1.25 -8.20 15.13
C SER A 67 -0.49 -8.53 16.42
N GLU A 68 0.01 -9.76 16.57
CA GLU A 68 0.87 -10.19 17.66
C GLU A 68 2.28 -9.55 17.63
N HIS A 69 2.68 -8.99 16.48
CA HIS A 69 3.95 -8.32 16.29
C HIS A 69 3.75 -6.80 16.18
N GLN A 70 3.76 -6.09 17.29
CA GLN A 70 3.60 -4.63 17.32
C GLN A 70 4.93 -3.88 17.16
N ASP A 71 6.07 -4.52 17.50
CA ASP A 71 7.41 -3.97 17.21
C ASP A 71 7.69 -4.08 15.70
N ARG A 72 7.23 -3.07 14.96
CA ARG A 72 7.34 -2.99 13.49
C ARG A 72 7.52 -1.56 13.02
N LEU A 73 7.91 -1.42 11.76
CA LEU A 73 7.89 -0.14 11.07
C LEU A 73 6.45 0.36 10.88
N GLY A 74 6.29 1.64 10.56
CA GLY A 74 5.00 2.29 10.28
C GLY A 74 4.29 1.77 9.02
N VAL A 75 4.38 0.45 8.76
CA VAL A 75 3.70 -0.25 7.68
C VAL A 75 2.69 -1.21 8.27
N ILE A 76 1.41 -0.86 8.15
CA ILE A 76 0.31 -1.61 8.74
C ILE A 76 -0.59 -2.12 7.63
N SER A 77 -0.80 -3.43 7.62
CA SER A 77 -1.68 -4.14 6.70
C SER A 77 -2.90 -4.65 7.44
N PHE A 78 -4.07 -4.44 6.89
CA PHE A 78 -5.33 -4.87 7.50
C PHE A 78 -6.38 -5.20 6.43
N TYR A 79 -7.39 -5.93 6.82
CA TYR A 79 -8.61 -6.10 6.03
C TYR A 79 -9.84 -5.81 6.91
N ILE A 80 -10.94 -5.53 6.26
CA ILE A 80 -12.24 -5.31 6.89
C ILE A 80 -13.15 -6.44 6.42
N ASP A 81 -13.86 -7.05 7.34
CA ASP A 81 -14.77 -8.16 7.04
C ASP A 81 -15.81 -7.75 5.98
N ASP A 82 -16.09 -8.63 5.05
CA ASP A 82 -17.02 -8.42 3.93
C ASP A 82 -16.65 -7.26 2.97
N LEU A 83 -15.47 -6.67 3.09
CA LEU A 83 -15.02 -5.59 2.21
C LEU A 83 -13.92 -6.06 1.27
N HIS A 84 -14.16 -5.94 -0.04
CA HIS A 84 -13.08 -6.15 -1.02
C HIS A 84 -12.00 -5.07 -0.86
N TYR A 85 -10.73 -5.48 -0.72
CA TYR A 85 -9.62 -4.57 -0.42
C TYR A 85 -9.48 -3.41 -1.42
N ASN A 86 -9.68 -3.64 -2.73
CA ASN A 86 -9.64 -2.58 -3.73
C ASN A 86 -10.81 -1.59 -3.61
N LEU A 87 -11.97 -2.05 -3.16
CA LEU A 87 -13.07 -1.15 -2.85
C LEU A 87 -12.73 -0.27 -1.65
N GLY A 88 -12.16 -0.85 -0.59
CA GLY A 88 -11.69 -0.09 0.57
C GLY A 88 -10.67 0.97 0.21
N VAL A 89 -9.65 0.60 -0.60
CA VAL A 89 -8.66 1.56 -1.13
C VAL A 89 -9.34 2.68 -1.91
N LYS A 90 -10.29 2.34 -2.76
CA LYS A 90 -11.00 3.32 -3.59
C LYS A 90 -11.86 4.28 -2.76
N ILE A 91 -12.60 3.76 -1.77
CA ILE A 91 -13.41 4.59 -0.87
C ILE A 91 -12.54 5.51 -0.02
N LEU A 92 -11.41 5.02 0.53
CA LEU A 92 -10.46 5.84 1.29
C LEU A 92 -9.93 7.01 0.46
N ASN A 93 -9.59 6.74 -0.80
CA ASN A 93 -9.15 7.80 -1.71
C ASN A 93 -10.28 8.80 -2.04
N ASP A 94 -11.45 8.31 -2.44
CA ASP A 94 -12.52 9.16 -2.98
C ASP A 94 -13.23 9.99 -1.91
N LYS A 95 -13.42 9.44 -0.72
CA LYS A 95 -14.15 10.11 0.36
C LYS A 95 -13.24 10.88 1.33
N PHE A 96 -12.02 10.39 1.54
CA PHE A 96 -11.13 10.92 2.57
C PHE A 96 -9.79 11.45 2.03
N GLY A 97 -9.50 11.28 0.74
CA GLY A 97 -8.22 11.71 0.15
C GLY A 97 -7.02 10.88 0.63
N ILE A 98 -7.26 9.69 1.22
CA ILE A 98 -6.21 8.83 1.78
C ILE A 98 -5.81 7.79 0.75
N GLN A 99 -4.56 7.84 0.31
CA GLN A 99 -4.00 6.87 -0.63
C GLN A 99 -3.38 5.69 0.12
N THR A 100 -3.88 4.50 -0.15
CA THR A 100 -3.40 3.23 0.39
C THR A 100 -3.11 2.26 -0.75
N ARG A 101 -2.49 1.13 -0.45
CA ARG A 101 -2.25 0.06 -1.42
C ARG A 101 -3.11 -1.16 -1.12
N GLY A 102 -3.83 -1.66 -2.14
CA GLY A 102 -4.60 -2.91 -2.06
C GLY A 102 -3.88 -4.10 -2.69
N GLY A 103 -4.17 -5.29 -2.21
CA GLY A 103 -3.69 -6.55 -2.77
C GLY A 103 -2.75 -7.34 -1.87
N CYS A 104 -2.20 -8.45 -2.39
CA CYS A 104 -1.30 -9.35 -1.65
C CYS A 104 0.17 -8.88 -1.62
N SER A 105 0.48 -7.71 -2.12
CA SER A 105 1.81 -7.07 -2.07
C SER A 105 2.97 -7.96 -2.59
N CYS A 106 2.72 -8.79 -3.62
CA CYS A 106 3.67 -9.76 -4.19
C CYS A 106 4.11 -10.86 -3.19
N ALA A 107 3.34 -11.11 -2.13
CA ALA A 107 3.62 -12.08 -1.08
C ALA A 107 2.61 -13.24 -1.11
N GLY A 108 2.42 -13.88 -2.29
CA GLY A 108 1.38 -14.89 -2.51
C GLY A 108 1.34 -15.98 -1.46
N THR A 109 2.40 -16.75 -1.30
CA THR A 109 2.47 -17.84 -0.31
C THR A 109 2.34 -17.32 1.13
N TYR A 110 3.03 -16.23 1.46
CA TYR A 110 2.92 -15.60 2.78
C TYR A 110 1.53 -15.01 3.01
N GLY A 111 0.91 -14.48 1.95
CA GLY A 111 -0.47 -14.00 2.00
C GLY A 111 -1.47 -15.10 2.33
N HIS A 112 -1.29 -16.32 1.80
CA HIS A 112 -2.11 -17.48 2.18
C HIS A 112 -1.96 -17.82 3.67
N TYR A 113 -0.73 -17.77 4.20
CA TYR A 113 -0.48 -17.96 5.62
C TYR A 113 -1.18 -16.88 6.46
N LEU A 114 -1.00 -15.61 6.13
CA LEU A 114 -1.59 -14.48 6.87
C LEU A 114 -3.12 -14.44 6.85
N LEU A 115 -3.73 -14.90 5.76
CA LEU A 115 -5.19 -14.94 5.57
C LEU A 115 -5.78 -16.32 5.88
N HIS A 116 -4.99 -17.23 6.44
CA HIS A 116 -5.39 -18.61 6.80
C HIS A 116 -6.06 -19.37 5.65
N VAL A 117 -5.56 -19.17 4.42
CA VAL A 117 -6.08 -19.86 3.22
C VAL A 117 -5.56 -21.29 3.21
N ASP A 118 -6.47 -22.27 3.32
CA ASP A 118 -6.14 -23.68 3.23
C ASP A 118 -5.89 -24.13 1.78
N GLN A 119 -5.47 -25.40 1.61
CA GLN A 119 -5.13 -25.95 0.29
C GLN A 119 -6.34 -26.04 -0.65
N GLU A 120 -7.52 -26.40 -0.14
CA GLU A 120 -8.73 -26.52 -0.94
C GLU A 120 -9.18 -25.16 -1.45
N THR A 121 -9.28 -24.19 -0.56
CA THR A 121 -9.57 -22.78 -0.90
C THR A 121 -8.53 -22.21 -1.86
N SER A 122 -7.24 -22.52 -1.65
CA SER A 122 -6.16 -22.08 -2.55
C SER A 122 -6.33 -22.63 -3.97
N HIS A 123 -6.72 -23.91 -4.11
CA HIS A 123 -6.98 -24.52 -5.42
C HIS A 123 -8.15 -23.85 -6.13
N ASP A 124 -9.26 -23.63 -5.44
CA ASP A 124 -10.44 -22.95 -5.97
C ASP A 124 -10.13 -21.51 -6.42
N LEU A 125 -9.36 -20.78 -5.63
CA LEU A 125 -8.90 -19.42 -5.97
C LEU A 125 -8.05 -19.42 -7.24
N VAL A 126 -7.13 -20.38 -7.39
CA VAL A 126 -6.30 -20.52 -8.61
C VAL A 126 -7.19 -20.77 -9.82
N CYS A 127 -8.19 -21.66 -9.73
CA CYS A 127 -9.12 -21.94 -10.82
C CYS A 127 -9.91 -20.69 -11.22
N GLN A 128 -10.43 -19.92 -10.24
CA GLN A 128 -11.16 -18.70 -10.49
C GLN A 128 -10.28 -17.60 -11.12
N ILE A 129 -9.10 -17.36 -10.56
CA ILE A 129 -8.14 -16.37 -11.09
C ILE A 129 -7.73 -16.72 -12.53
N THR A 130 -7.49 -18.02 -12.79
CA THR A 130 -7.10 -18.48 -14.14
C THR A 130 -8.23 -18.34 -15.14
N SER A 131 -9.49 -18.44 -14.70
CA SER A 131 -10.66 -18.17 -15.56
C SER A 131 -10.94 -16.67 -15.77
N GLY A 132 -10.17 -15.79 -15.11
CA GLY A 132 -10.31 -14.33 -15.21
C GLY A 132 -11.28 -13.73 -14.20
N ASP A 133 -11.77 -14.50 -13.22
CA ASP A 133 -12.57 -13.98 -12.12
C ASP A 133 -11.66 -13.61 -10.94
N LEU A 134 -11.52 -12.32 -10.68
CA LEU A 134 -10.63 -11.77 -9.66
C LEU A 134 -11.36 -11.29 -8.41
N ILE A 135 -12.70 -11.41 -8.33
CA ILE A 135 -13.48 -10.86 -7.22
C ILE A 135 -13.10 -11.47 -5.86
N ARG A 136 -12.74 -12.74 -5.85
CA ARG A 136 -12.33 -13.46 -4.62
C ARG A 136 -10.81 -13.52 -4.43
N LYS A 137 -10.05 -12.83 -5.27
CA LYS A 137 -8.58 -12.79 -5.13
C LYS A 137 -8.21 -12.25 -3.75
N PRO A 138 -7.43 -13.02 -2.95
CA PRO A 138 -7.05 -12.59 -1.61
C PRO A 138 -6.22 -11.31 -1.63
N GLY A 139 -6.40 -10.49 -0.62
CA GLY A 139 -5.63 -9.26 -0.46
C GLY A 139 -6.04 -8.48 0.78
N TRP A 140 -5.29 -7.45 1.05
CA TRP A 140 -5.49 -6.56 2.19
C TRP A 140 -5.23 -5.09 1.78
N ILE A 141 -5.58 -4.18 2.67
CA ILE A 141 -5.25 -2.77 2.55
C ILE A 141 -3.95 -2.54 3.32
N ARG A 142 -2.96 -1.90 2.71
CA ARG A 142 -1.71 -1.52 3.34
C ARG A 142 -1.59 -0.01 3.40
N MET A 143 -1.45 0.53 4.59
CA MET A 143 -1.01 1.90 4.81
C MET A 143 0.46 1.93 5.22
N SER A 144 1.15 3.00 4.82
CA SER A 144 2.52 3.28 5.21
C SER A 144 2.55 4.69 5.79
N ILE A 145 3.03 4.82 7.01
CA ILE A 145 3.02 6.06 7.76
C ILE A 145 4.48 6.47 7.98
N HIS A 146 4.77 7.74 7.71
CA HIS A 146 6.12 8.28 7.90
C HIS A 146 6.23 8.95 9.28
N PRO A 147 7.41 8.93 9.94
CA PRO A 147 7.60 9.58 11.24
C PRO A 147 7.33 11.08 11.26
N THR A 148 7.32 11.73 10.10
CA THR A 148 6.94 13.15 9.97
C THR A 148 5.44 13.40 9.92
N THR A 149 4.62 12.34 9.84
CA THR A 149 3.16 12.48 9.86
C THR A 149 2.73 13.03 11.23
N THR A 150 1.91 14.06 11.20
CA THR A 150 1.43 14.73 12.42
C THR A 150 0.43 13.87 13.18
N THR A 151 0.21 14.18 14.44
CA THR A 151 -0.78 13.46 15.26
C THR A 151 -2.19 13.64 14.70
N ASP A 152 -2.54 14.84 14.24
CA ASP A 152 -3.87 15.14 13.66
C ASP A 152 -4.09 14.33 12.36
N GLU A 153 -3.06 14.19 11.53
CA GLU A 153 -3.15 13.36 10.32
C GLU A 153 -3.34 11.87 10.67
N ILE A 154 -2.63 11.35 11.67
CA ILE A 154 -2.81 9.95 12.11
C ILE A 154 -4.20 9.74 12.67
N GLN A 155 -4.68 10.65 13.52
CA GLN A 155 -6.04 10.61 14.05
C GLN A 155 -7.07 10.60 12.90
N TYR A 156 -6.94 11.50 11.94
CA TYR A 156 -7.81 11.57 10.78
C TYR A 156 -7.81 10.25 9.97
N VAL A 157 -6.66 9.64 9.78
CA VAL A 157 -6.53 8.36 9.08
C VAL A 157 -7.27 7.25 9.85
N CYS A 158 -7.08 7.14 11.16
CA CYS A 158 -7.76 6.14 11.98
C CYS A 158 -9.29 6.32 11.99
N GLU A 159 -9.77 7.56 12.14
CA GLU A 159 -11.20 7.90 12.09
C GLU A 159 -11.81 7.58 10.72
N SER A 160 -11.07 7.84 9.63
CA SER A 160 -11.50 7.51 8.27
C SER A 160 -11.61 5.99 8.05
N ILE A 161 -10.65 5.21 8.55
CA ILE A 161 -10.69 3.75 8.47
C ILE A 161 -11.84 3.19 9.30
N LYS A 162 -12.08 3.73 10.50
CA LYS A 162 -13.23 3.39 11.32
C LYS A 162 -14.55 3.68 10.59
N SER A 163 -14.67 4.86 10.01
CA SER A 163 -15.85 5.25 9.23
C SER A 163 -16.05 4.32 8.02
N LEU A 164 -14.98 3.90 7.36
CA LEU A 164 -15.03 2.90 6.30
C LEU A 164 -15.57 1.57 6.82
N ALA A 165 -15.06 1.07 7.96
CA ALA A 165 -15.49 -0.19 8.56
C ALA A 165 -16.98 -0.19 8.94
N GLU A 166 -17.49 0.96 9.39
CA GLU A 166 -18.89 1.14 9.77
C GLU A 166 -19.85 1.27 8.57
N ASN A 167 -19.40 1.88 7.47
CA ASN A 167 -20.29 2.36 6.40
C ASN A 167 -20.07 1.70 5.03
N HIS A 168 -19.06 0.84 4.85
CA HIS A 168 -18.70 0.30 3.53
C HIS A 168 -19.87 -0.37 2.81
N LYS A 169 -20.76 -1.10 3.53
CA LYS A 169 -21.93 -1.76 2.95
C LYS A 169 -22.94 -0.78 2.31
N THR A 170 -22.99 0.44 2.83
CA THR A 170 -23.81 1.50 2.23
C THR A 170 -23.10 2.13 1.03
N TRP A 171 -21.81 2.40 1.17
CA TRP A 171 -21.03 3.10 0.15
C TRP A 171 -20.67 2.23 -1.05
N GLU A 172 -20.58 0.90 -0.91
CA GLU A 172 -20.34 -0.01 -2.03
C GLU A 172 -21.36 0.14 -3.16
N ASN A 173 -22.59 0.54 -2.82
CA ASN A 173 -23.64 0.79 -3.81
C ASN A 173 -23.31 1.92 -4.79
N ASP A 174 -22.36 2.79 -4.49
CA ASP A 174 -21.92 3.88 -5.35
C ASP A 174 -20.86 3.44 -6.37
N TYR A 175 -20.37 2.21 -6.28
CA TYR A 175 -19.24 1.71 -7.07
C TYR A 175 -19.66 0.58 -8.01
N LEU A 176 -18.94 0.47 -9.13
CA LEU A 176 -19.03 -0.63 -10.08
C LEU A 176 -17.71 -1.39 -10.12
N TYR A 177 -17.79 -2.69 -9.99
CA TYR A 177 -16.63 -3.58 -10.10
C TYR A 177 -16.32 -3.90 -11.56
N ASN A 178 -15.04 -3.84 -11.92
CA ASN A 178 -14.52 -4.30 -13.20
C ASN A 178 -13.68 -5.58 -12.99
N GLY A 179 -14.23 -6.73 -13.31
CA GLY A 179 -13.58 -8.04 -13.12
C GLY A 179 -12.30 -8.22 -13.94
N LYS A 180 -12.14 -7.52 -15.07
CA LYS A 180 -10.94 -7.63 -15.92
C LYS A 180 -9.73 -6.94 -15.31
N THR A 181 -9.93 -5.80 -14.65
CA THR A 181 -8.86 -5.01 -14.04
C THR A 181 -8.78 -5.19 -12.53
N ASN A 182 -9.77 -5.88 -11.92
CA ASN A 182 -9.93 -6.01 -10.48
C ASN A 182 -10.06 -4.64 -9.78
N GLU A 183 -10.76 -3.72 -10.37
CA GLU A 183 -10.90 -2.34 -9.90
C GLU A 183 -12.34 -1.96 -9.67
N PHE A 184 -12.54 -1.00 -8.77
CA PHE A 184 -13.83 -0.37 -8.52
C PHE A 184 -13.83 1.06 -9.05
N ASN A 185 -14.91 1.45 -9.73
CA ASN A 185 -15.11 2.79 -10.25
C ASN A 185 -16.38 3.38 -9.68
N HIS A 186 -16.30 4.60 -9.16
CA HIS A 186 -17.49 5.30 -8.69
C HIS A 186 -18.42 5.57 -9.88
N LYS A 187 -19.72 5.33 -9.71
CA LYS A 187 -20.76 5.47 -10.78
C LYS A 187 -20.78 6.86 -11.43
N ASN A 188 -20.46 7.87 -10.62
CA ASN A 188 -20.41 9.27 -11.05
C ASN A 188 -18.98 9.78 -11.23
N ALA A 189 -17.99 8.89 -11.45
CA ALA A 189 -16.59 9.31 -11.63
C ALA A 189 -16.48 10.24 -12.85
N ILE A 190 -16.04 11.46 -12.60
CA ILE A 190 -15.61 12.37 -13.66
C ILE A 190 -14.17 11.96 -13.98
N ASN A 191 -13.91 11.58 -15.23
CA ASN A 191 -12.56 11.19 -15.69
C ASN A 191 -11.68 12.45 -15.82
N SER A 192 -11.46 13.12 -14.67
CA SER A 192 -10.72 14.38 -14.59
C SER A 192 -9.25 14.19 -14.91
N GLU A 193 -8.69 13.03 -14.54
CA GLU A 193 -7.28 12.70 -14.78
C GLU A 193 -6.99 12.59 -16.28
N LYS A 194 -7.88 11.93 -17.02
CA LYS A 194 -7.75 11.83 -18.47
C LYS A 194 -7.80 13.21 -19.14
N LYS A 195 -8.76 14.06 -18.75
CA LYS A 195 -8.84 15.44 -19.26
C LYS A 195 -7.61 16.26 -18.87
N MET A 196 -7.09 16.09 -17.67
CA MET A 196 -5.88 16.77 -17.22
C MET A 196 -4.67 16.37 -18.05
N VAL A 197 -4.48 15.08 -18.30
CA VAL A 197 -3.38 14.57 -19.14
C VAL A 197 -3.54 15.04 -20.59
N GLU A 198 -4.74 14.99 -21.17
CA GLU A 198 -5.01 15.52 -22.50
C GLU A 198 -4.66 17.01 -22.59
N ASN A 199 -4.97 17.80 -21.56
CA ASN A 199 -4.64 19.22 -21.53
C ASN A 199 -3.14 19.51 -21.42
N TRP A 200 -2.33 18.62 -20.84
CA TRP A 200 -0.88 18.79 -20.76
C TRP A 200 -0.20 18.71 -22.15
N PHE A 201 -0.79 18.01 -23.10
CA PHE A 201 -0.25 17.80 -24.45
C PHE A 201 -0.98 18.61 -25.52
N ASN A 202 -2.02 19.36 -25.17
CA ASN A 202 -2.67 20.31 -26.06
C ASN A 202 -1.91 21.65 -26.01
N LEU A 203 -0.95 21.81 -26.93
CA LEU A 203 -0.22 23.06 -27.17
C LEU A 203 -1.00 23.99 -28.08
#